data_c2fb9055238cea6ca1930b1b8403fabc
#
_entry.id   c2fb9055238cea6ca1930b1b8403fabc
#
_cell.length_a   1.000
_cell.length_b   1.000
_cell.length_c   1.000
_cell.angle_alpha   90.00
_cell.angle_beta   90.00
_cell.angle_gamma   90.00
#
_symmetry.space_group_name_H-M   'P 1'
#
loop_
_entity.id
_entity.type
_entity.pdbx_description
1 polymer ?
#
loop_
_entity_poly.entity_id
_entity_poly.type
_entity_poly.pdbx_seq_one_letter_code
_entity_poly.pdbx_strand_id
1 'polypeptide(L)'
;MLVRSDYLASEFMRAKWSQKAIHRLIVTSAVYRQSSKQRPEIEEADPYNKLLARQNRLRLDAEIIRDSALVASGLLTDKVGGPSVYPPIPEGAMSVTQVAGAWLTATGPDRYRRGIYTFFRRSAAYPGLAVFDAPDATSACTRRVRSDTPLQALSTLNDETFTEFAEGLAARVIKQVPSDQPDVNQERVRYAFMLAMGRPPRPDEQQRLETFLARQTDDYKSKPSLAIELIYKGGKFNTEGIPENPPPAKLAAMLPKDLPLEAAWTAVARVLLNADDFLTRE
;
A
#
# COMPACT_ATOMS: atom_id res chain seq x y z
N MET A 1 -30.58 4.87 -16.52
CA MET A 1 -29.30 4.17 -16.77
C MET A 1 -29.02 4.02 -18.26
N LEU A 2 -30.00 3.62 -19.08
CA LEU A 2 -29.89 3.49 -20.55
C LEU A 2 -29.36 4.74 -21.26
N VAL A 3 -29.94 5.93 -20.96
CA VAL A 3 -29.56 7.21 -21.61
C VAL A 3 -28.05 7.55 -21.49
N ARG A 4 -27.38 7.13 -20.43
CA ARG A 4 -25.93 7.37 -20.27
C ARG A 4 -25.08 6.44 -21.12
N SER A 5 -25.48 5.17 -21.24
CA SER A 5 -24.81 4.20 -22.09
C SER A 5 -24.94 4.59 -23.57
N ASP A 6 -26.11 5.02 -23.99
CA ASP A 6 -26.39 5.47 -25.36
C ASP A 6 -25.57 6.72 -25.72
N TYR A 7 -25.47 7.67 -24.77
CA TYR A 7 -24.61 8.85 -24.95
C TYR A 7 -23.14 8.47 -25.10
N LEU A 8 -22.60 7.62 -24.22
CA LEU A 8 -21.21 7.19 -24.31
C LEU A 8 -20.93 6.40 -25.58
N ALA A 9 -21.87 5.54 -26.01
CA ALA A 9 -21.76 4.80 -27.27
C ALA A 9 -21.72 5.73 -28.47
N SER A 10 -22.59 6.75 -28.52
CA SER A 10 -22.62 7.75 -29.59
C SER A 10 -21.32 8.57 -29.63
N GLU A 11 -20.82 9.01 -28.47
CA GLU A 11 -19.54 9.71 -28.35
C GLU A 11 -18.37 8.85 -28.77
N PHE A 12 -18.40 7.55 -28.46
CA PHE A 12 -17.35 6.61 -28.85
C PHE A 12 -17.26 6.44 -30.36
N MET A 13 -18.41 6.29 -31.03
CA MET A 13 -18.48 6.28 -32.49
C MET A 13 -18.02 7.61 -33.08
N ARG A 14 -18.47 8.77 -32.55
CA ARG A 14 -18.05 10.10 -32.98
C ARG A 14 -16.54 10.33 -32.83
N ALA A 15 -15.95 9.81 -31.74
CA ALA A 15 -14.52 9.85 -31.48
C ALA A 15 -13.72 8.80 -32.26
N LYS A 16 -14.31 8.20 -33.32
CA LYS A 16 -13.67 7.16 -34.15
C LYS A 16 -13.11 6.00 -33.32
N TRP A 17 -13.88 5.53 -32.34
CA TRP A 17 -13.56 4.41 -31.46
C TRP A 17 -12.34 4.66 -30.56
N SER A 18 -12.01 5.90 -30.26
CA SER A 18 -10.91 6.27 -29.39
C SER A 18 -11.24 6.01 -27.93
N GLN A 19 -10.69 4.95 -27.35
CA GLN A 19 -10.82 4.65 -25.92
C GLN A 19 -10.27 5.79 -25.05
N LYS A 20 -9.16 6.41 -25.43
CA LYS A 20 -8.59 7.55 -24.70
C LYS A 20 -9.54 8.75 -24.63
N ALA A 21 -10.28 9.02 -25.71
CA ALA A 21 -11.26 10.11 -25.72
C ALA A 21 -12.41 9.82 -24.73
N ILE A 22 -12.93 8.61 -24.71
CA ILE A 22 -13.98 8.20 -23.76
C ILE A 22 -13.48 8.19 -22.32
N HIS A 23 -12.29 7.65 -22.06
CA HIS A 23 -11.71 7.72 -20.70
C HIS A 23 -11.58 9.16 -20.23
N ARG A 24 -11.07 10.06 -21.09
CA ARG A 24 -10.97 11.48 -20.76
C ARG A 24 -12.34 12.08 -20.46
N LEU A 25 -13.36 11.83 -21.28
CA LEU A 25 -14.72 12.28 -21.07
C LEU A 25 -15.27 11.84 -19.70
N ILE A 26 -15.06 10.57 -19.35
CA ILE A 26 -15.51 10.02 -18.06
C ILE A 26 -14.79 10.67 -16.90
N VAL A 27 -13.45 10.66 -16.88
CA VAL A 27 -12.65 11.11 -15.71
C VAL A 27 -12.70 12.62 -15.49
N THR A 28 -13.02 13.41 -16.53
CA THR A 28 -13.19 14.86 -16.41
C THR A 28 -14.62 15.26 -16.08
N SER A 29 -15.58 14.33 -16.08
CA SER A 29 -16.97 14.63 -15.75
C SER A 29 -17.14 15.06 -14.30
N ALA A 30 -18.11 15.97 -14.04
CA ALA A 30 -18.43 16.40 -12.68
C ALA A 30 -18.81 15.24 -11.77
N VAL A 31 -19.53 14.25 -12.29
CA VAL A 31 -19.93 13.05 -11.53
C VAL A 31 -18.72 12.23 -11.07
N TYR A 32 -17.72 12.04 -11.94
CA TYR A 32 -16.52 11.27 -11.59
C TYR A 32 -15.63 12.02 -10.59
N ARG A 33 -15.61 13.35 -10.66
CA ARG A 33 -14.77 14.22 -9.83
C ARG A 33 -15.40 14.65 -8.51
N GLN A 34 -16.59 14.18 -8.21
CA GLN A 34 -17.23 14.45 -6.92
C GLN A 34 -16.46 13.79 -5.77
N SER A 35 -16.47 14.46 -4.60
CA SER A 35 -16.01 13.88 -3.36
C SER A 35 -16.96 12.78 -2.86
N SER A 36 -16.44 11.80 -2.15
CA SER A 36 -17.22 10.79 -1.43
C SER A 36 -17.79 11.28 -0.10
N LYS A 37 -17.41 12.51 0.32
CA LYS A 37 -17.81 13.08 1.61
C LYS A 37 -19.34 13.13 1.74
N GLN A 38 -19.83 12.57 2.84
CA GLN A 38 -21.24 12.64 3.18
C GLN A 38 -21.64 14.07 3.54
N ARG A 39 -22.81 14.48 3.06
CA ARG A 39 -23.43 15.77 3.35
C ARG A 39 -24.81 15.49 3.95
N PRO A 40 -25.05 15.84 5.24
CA PRO A 40 -26.28 15.48 5.94
C PRO A 40 -27.56 15.88 5.19
N GLU A 41 -27.57 17.06 4.59
CA GLU A 41 -28.72 17.58 3.82
C GLU A 41 -29.04 16.75 2.57
N ILE A 42 -28.04 16.08 1.99
CA ILE A 42 -28.23 15.20 0.83
C ILE A 42 -28.55 13.78 1.26
N GLU A 43 -28.00 13.33 2.39
CA GLU A 43 -28.27 12.00 2.92
C GLU A 43 -29.72 11.81 3.29
N GLU A 44 -30.38 12.85 3.81
CA GLU A 44 -31.82 12.84 4.06
C GLU A 44 -32.65 12.79 2.77
N ALA A 45 -32.24 13.53 1.74
CA ALA A 45 -32.98 13.62 0.48
C ALA A 45 -32.73 12.44 -0.47
N ASP A 46 -31.49 11.88 -0.47
CA ASP A 46 -31.08 10.76 -1.34
C ASP A 46 -30.15 9.79 -0.61
N PRO A 47 -30.65 9.03 0.38
CA PRO A 47 -29.84 8.12 1.20
C PRO A 47 -29.11 7.03 0.37
N TYR A 48 -29.67 6.66 -0.78
CA TYR A 48 -29.11 5.64 -1.67
C TYR A 48 -28.25 6.23 -2.80
N ASN A 49 -27.97 7.54 -2.79
CA ASN A 49 -27.18 8.21 -3.81
C ASN A 49 -27.63 7.94 -5.26
N LYS A 50 -28.95 7.84 -5.48
CA LYS A 50 -29.55 7.59 -6.80
C LYS A 50 -29.34 8.76 -7.76
N LEU A 51 -29.28 9.98 -7.22
CA LEU A 51 -29.04 11.22 -7.96
C LEU A 51 -27.56 11.50 -8.21
N LEU A 52 -26.66 10.62 -7.72
CA LEU A 52 -25.21 10.74 -7.88
C LEU A 52 -24.65 12.06 -7.33
N ALA A 53 -25.14 12.47 -6.17
CA ALA A 53 -24.73 13.70 -5.50
C ALA A 53 -23.35 13.58 -4.82
N ARG A 54 -22.80 12.39 -4.70
CA ARG A 54 -21.46 12.07 -4.20
C ARG A 54 -20.87 10.85 -4.89
N GLN A 55 -19.55 10.68 -4.84
CA GLN A 55 -18.92 9.40 -5.21
C GLN A 55 -19.24 8.34 -4.15
N ASN A 56 -19.31 7.10 -4.59
CA ASN A 56 -19.30 5.99 -3.66
C ASN A 56 -17.86 5.73 -3.21
N ARG A 57 -17.66 5.59 -1.92
CA ARG A 57 -16.41 5.12 -1.36
C ARG A 57 -16.22 3.66 -1.73
N LEU A 58 -15.14 3.35 -2.42
CA LEU A 58 -14.89 2.01 -2.95
C LEU A 58 -13.51 1.54 -2.54
N ARG A 59 -13.43 0.32 -1.99
CA ARG A 59 -12.17 -0.37 -1.79
C ARG A 59 -11.45 -0.55 -3.12
N LEU A 60 -10.15 -0.30 -3.13
CA LEU A 60 -9.30 -0.53 -4.30
C LEU A 60 -9.20 -2.03 -4.59
N ASP A 61 -9.02 -2.39 -5.85
CA ASP A 61 -8.75 -3.77 -6.24
C ASP A 61 -7.36 -4.21 -5.76
N ALA A 62 -7.20 -5.49 -5.46
CA ALA A 62 -5.99 -6.07 -4.86
C ALA A 62 -4.68 -5.67 -5.56
N GLU A 63 -4.69 -5.71 -6.90
CA GLU A 63 -3.52 -5.33 -7.70
C GLU A 63 -3.19 -3.84 -7.56
N ILE A 64 -4.21 -2.99 -7.42
CA ILE A 64 -4.04 -1.54 -7.24
C ILE A 64 -3.49 -1.24 -5.85
N ILE A 65 -3.94 -1.92 -4.80
CA ILE A 65 -3.39 -1.78 -3.44
C ILE A 65 -1.88 -2.07 -3.45
N ARG A 66 -1.47 -3.19 -4.06
CA ARG A 66 -0.05 -3.52 -4.21
C ARG A 66 0.69 -2.45 -5.02
N ASP A 67 0.17 -2.07 -6.19
CA ASP A 67 0.81 -1.10 -7.08
C ASP A 67 0.96 0.27 -6.39
N SER A 68 -0.06 0.72 -5.65
CA SER A 68 -0.02 1.96 -4.88
C SER A 68 1.06 1.94 -3.79
N ALA A 69 1.20 0.82 -3.08
CA ALA A 69 2.24 0.64 -2.06
C ALA A 69 3.65 0.65 -2.69
N LEU A 70 3.83 -0.01 -3.84
CA LEU A 70 5.07 0.03 -4.61
C LEU A 70 5.43 1.44 -5.10
N VAL A 71 4.43 2.21 -5.56
CA VAL A 71 4.62 3.60 -5.98
C VAL A 71 4.99 4.49 -4.80
N ALA A 72 4.26 4.40 -3.69
CA ALA A 72 4.51 5.20 -2.49
C ALA A 72 5.91 4.93 -1.92
N SER A 73 6.31 3.66 -1.84
CA SER A 73 7.63 3.25 -1.37
C SER A 73 8.78 3.59 -2.32
N GLY A 74 8.48 3.87 -3.60
CA GLY A 74 9.51 4.09 -4.62
C GLY A 74 10.20 2.82 -5.10
N LEU A 75 9.64 1.64 -4.78
CA LEU A 75 10.19 0.33 -5.17
C LEU A 75 9.65 -0.15 -6.53
N LEU A 76 8.61 0.48 -7.07
CA LEU A 76 7.97 0.03 -8.31
C LEU A 76 8.97 -0.13 -9.45
N THR A 77 8.98 -1.31 -10.04
CA THR A 77 9.64 -1.57 -11.33
C THR A 77 8.65 -1.37 -12.47
N ASP A 78 8.86 -0.34 -13.27
CA ASP A 78 7.98 0.07 -14.39
C ASP A 78 8.29 -0.67 -15.69
N LYS A 79 8.57 -1.97 -15.61
CA LYS A 79 8.81 -2.84 -16.77
C LYS A 79 7.48 -3.37 -17.31
N VAL A 80 7.15 -3.03 -18.54
CA VAL A 80 5.95 -3.53 -19.23
C VAL A 80 6.27 -4.81 -20.00
N GLY A 81 5.40 -5.82 -19.91
CA GLY A 81 5.54 -7.11 -20.61
C GLY A 81 6.54 -8.06 -19.93
N GLY A 82 6.80 -9.19 -20.59
CA GLY A 82 7.67 -10.24 -20.06
C GLY A 82 6.95 -11.29 -19.22
N PRO A 83 7.68 -12.26 -18.64
CA PRO A 83 7.12 -13.36 -17.87
C PRO A 83 6.52 -12.88 -16.56
N SER A 84 5.66 -13.71 -15.98
CA SER A 84 5.13 -13.53 -14.61
C SER A 84 6.25 -13.60 -13.58
N VAL A 85 6.03 -12.95 -12.44
CA VAL A 85 6.96 -12.87 -11.33
C VAL A 85 6.37 -13.51 -10.07
N TYR A 86 7.24 -13.84 -9.13
CA TYR A 86 6.89 -14.53 -7.89
C TYR A 86 7.19 -13.62 -6.69
N PRO A 87 6.25 -12.74 -6.27
CA PRO A 87 6.45 -11.93 -5.07
C PRO A 87 6.61 -12.80 -3.81
N PRO A 88 7.10 -12.25 -2.68
CA PRO A 88 7.18 -12.98 -1.41
C PRO A 88 5.83 -13.54 -1.00
N ILE A 89 5.85 -14.71 -0.39
CA ILE A 89 4.68 -15.35 0.24
C ILE A 89 5.03 -15.76 1.66
N PRO A 90 4.05 -15.80 2.58
CA PRO A 90 4.26 -16.37 3.90
C PRO A 90 4.75 -17.82 3.81
N GLU A 91 5.61 -18.20 4.75
CA GLU A 91 6.10 -19.57 4.85
C GLU A 91 4.93 -20.56 4.96
N GLY A 92 5.02 -21.66 4.25
CA GLY A 92 3.96 -22.68 4.22
C GLY A 92 2.74 -22.36 3.38
N ALA A 93 2.59 -21.16 2.83
CA ALA A 93 1.41 -20.77 2.05
C ALA A 93 1.16 -21.67 0.82
N MET A 94 2.19 -22.27 0.27
CA MET A 94 2.09 -23.20 -0.87
C MET A 94 2.10 -24.69 -0.46
N SER A 95 2.13 -25.01 0.82
CA SER A 95 2.15 -26.40 1.31
C SER A 95 0.88 -27.18 0.97
N VAL A 96 -0.24 -26.48 0.76
CA VAL A 96 -1.54 -27.08 0.42
C VAL A 96 -1.74 -27.32 -1.08
N THR A 97 -0.73 -27.02 -1.91
CA THR A 97 -0.84 -27.23 -3.36
C THR A 97 -0.64 -28.69 -3.74
N GLN A 98 -1.54 -29.21 -4.55
CA GLN A 98 -1.43 -30.59 -5.06
C GLN A 98 -0.32 -30.77 -6.11
N VAL A 99 0.18 -29.68 -6.67
CA VAL A 99 1.24 -29.71 -7.70
C VAL A 99 2.55 -29.35 -7.05
N ALA A 100 3.48 -30.30 -7.08
CA ALA A 100 4.85 -30.06 -6.69
C ALA A 100 5.49 -28.94 -7.55
N GLY A 101 5.96 -27.90 -6.93
CA GLY A 101 6.66 -26.81 -7.60
C GLY A 101 6.99 -25.73 -6.59
N ALA A 102 8.27 -25.43 -6.45
CA ALA A 102 8.72 -24.39 -5.54
C ALA A 102 8.18 -23.02 -5.99
N TRP A 103 7.75 -22.22 -5.03
CA TRP A 103 7.56 -20.79 -5.22
C TRP A 103 8.90 -20.09 -5.00
N LEU A 104 9.66 -19.92 -6.08
CA LEU A 104 10.95 -19.25 -6.01
C LEU A 104 10.71 -17.74 -6.00
N THR A 105 10.76 -17.14 -4.83
CA THR A 105 10.58 -15.71 -4.66
C THR A 105 11.53 -14.92 -5.56
N ALA A 106 10.99 -14.04 -6.36
CA ALA A 106 11.75 -13.18 -7.26
C ALA A 106 12.71 -12.27 -6.49
N THR A 107 13.88 -12.00 -7.07
CA THR A 107 14.91 -11.11 -6.53
C THR A 107 15.11 -9.89 -7.42
N GLY A 108 15.74 -8.85 -6.90
CA GLY A 108 16.02 -7.63 -7.64
C GLY A 108 14.74 -6.95 -8.17
N PRO A 109 14.79 -6.31 -9.34
CA PRO A 109 13.66 -5.54 -9.90
C PRO A 109 12.39 -6.34 -10.12
N ASP A 110 12.48 -7.63 -10.43
CA ASP A 110 11.32 -8.48 -10.70
C ASP A 110 10.46 -8.73 -9.44
N ARG A 111 11.04 -8.58 -8.22
CA ARG A 111 10.32 -8.63 -6.94
C ARG A 111 9.28 -7.53 -6.82
N TYR A 112 9.52 -6.38 -7.45
CA TYR A 112 8.76 -5.15 -7.30
C TYR A 112 7.93 -4.78 -8.53
N ARG A 113 7.63 -5.75 -9.36
CA ARG A 113 6.74 -5.52 -10.50
C ARG A 113 5.29 -5.37 -10.05
N ARG A 114 4.51 -4.71 -10.91
CA ARG A 114 3.07 -4.48 -10.69
C ARG A 114 2.32 -5.78 -10.40
N GLY A 115 1.25 -5.67 -9.63
CA GLY A 115 0.40 -6.79 -9.23
C GLY A 115 -0.12 -7.66 -10.38
N ILE A 116 -0.36 -7.04 -11.55
CA ILE A 116 -0.81 -7.75 -12.77
C ILE A 116 0.19 -8.80 -13.29
N TYR A 117 1.48 -8.66 -12.95
CA TYR A 117 2.51 -9.62 -13.35
C TYR A 117 2.74 -10.76 -12.35
N THR A 118 2.03 -10.75 -11.22
CA THR A 118 2.11 -11.83 -10.23
C THR A 118 1.71 -13.15 -10.86
N PHE A 119 2.58 -14.17 -10.69
CA PHE A 119 2.28 -15.51 -11.19
C PHE A 119 1.01 -16.05 -10.53
N PHE A 120 0.10 -16.54 -11.34
CA PHE A 120 -1.15 -17.08 -10.90
C PHE A 120 -1.13 -18.62 -10.94
N ARG A 121 -1.31 -19.24 -9.79
CA ARG A 121 -1.42 -20.69 -9.69
C ARG A 121 -2.90 -21.06 -9.44
N ARG A 122 -3.49 -21.83 -10.35
CA ARG A 122 -4.92 -22.18 -10.27
C ARG A 122 -5.29 -22.96 -9.01
N SER A 123 -4.38 -23.79 -8.49
CA SER A 123 -4.60 -24.58 -7.27
C SER A 123 -4.34 -23.82 -5.97
N ALA A 124 -3.68 -22.66 -6.03
CA ALA A 124 -3.40 -21.83 -4.86
C ALA A 124 -3.18 -20.37 -5.30
N ALA A 125 -4.17 -19.54 -5.03
CA ALA A 125 -4.06 -18.10 -5.30
C ALA A 125 -2.92 -17.49 -4.47
N TYR A 126 -2.28 -16.44 -5.01
CA TYR A 126 -1.28 -15.67 -4.28
C TYR A 126 -1.95 -14.97 -3.07
N PRO A 127 -1.51 -15.27 -1.83
CA PRO A 127 -2.19 -14.80 -0.62
C PRO A 127 -2.34 -13.28 -0.55
N GLY A 128 -1.30 -12.54 -0.95
CA GLY A 128 -1.29 -11.08 -0.92
C GLY A 128 -2.29 -10.40 -1.87
N LEU A 129 -2.83 -11.14 -2.86
CA LEU A 129 -3.95 -10.65 -3.69
C LEU A 129 -5.28 -11.26 -3.23
N ALA A 130 -5.28 -12.52 -2.83
CA ALA A 130 -6.50 -13.23 -2.42
C ALA A 130 -7.17 -12.58 -1.20
N VAL A 131 -6.39 -12.10 -0.22
CA VAL A 131 -6.90 -11.40 0.96
C VAL A 131 -7.66 -10.12 0.61
N PHE A 132 -7.38 -9.51 -0.54
CA PHE A 132 -8.05 -8.33 -1.07
C PHE A 132 -9.05 -8.65 -2.18
N ASP A 133 -9.68 -9.82 -2.13
CA ASP A 133 -10.75 -10.24 -3.03
C ASP A 133 -10.35 -10.34 -4.51
N ALA A 134 -9.07 -10.60 -4.82
CA ALA A 134 -8.70 -10.94 -6.19
C ALA A 134 -9.42 -12.19 -6.65
N PRO A 135 -9.89 -12.26 -7.91
CA PRO A 135 -10.53 -13.46 -8.46
C PRO A 135 -9.64 -14.70 -8.35
N ASP A 136 -10.25 -15.84 -8.04
CA ASP A 136 -9.56 -17.13 -7.91
C ASP A 136 -9.12 -17.76 -9.26
N ALA A 137 -9.54 -17.15 -10.37
CA ALA A 137 -9.33 -17.61 -11.76
C ALA A 137 -9.75 -19.07 -12.04
N THR A 138 -10.56 -19.65 -11.18
CA THR A 138 -11.19 -20.96 -11.42
C THR A 138 -12.43 -20.83 -12.27
N SER A 139 -13.10 -19.68 -12.20
CA SER A 139 -14.29 -19.32 -12.95
C SER A 139 -14.21 -17.91 -13.54
N ALA A 140 -15.07 -17.62 -14.52
CA ALA A 140 -15.18 -16.27 -15.07
C ALA A 140 -15.72 -15.30 -14.01
N CYS A 141 -14.99 -14.24 -13.73
CA CYS A 141 -15.39 -13.20 -12.81
C CYS A 141 -16.06 -12.05 -13.56
N THR A 142 -17.37 -11.95 -13.52
CA THR A 142 -18.14 -10.88 -14.15
C THR A 142 -18.21 -9.62 -13.27
N ARG A 143 -18.04 -9.77 -11.96
CA ARG A 143 -18.01 -8.69 -10.98
C ARG A 143 -17.15 -9.10 -9.79
N ARG A 144 -16.15 -8.30 -9.45
CA ARG A 144 -15.34 -8.51 -8.25
C ARG A 144 -16.15 -8.21 -6.99
N VAL A 145 -16.00 -9.06 -6.01
CA VAL A 145 -16.42 -8.77 -4.63
C VAL A 145 -15.47 -7.72 -4.07
N ARG A 146 -15.93 -6.88 -3.18
CA ARG A 146 -15.14 -5.95 -2.41
C ARG A 146 -15.59 -6.05 -0.97
N SER A 147 -14.72 -6.61 -0.14
CA SER A 147 -14.94 -6.70 1.29
C SER A 147 -14.06 -5.69 2.04
N ASP A 148 -14.39 -5.47 3.29
CA ASP A 148 -13.58 -4.75 4.25
C ASP A 148 -13.51 -5.60 5.52
N THR A 149 -12.41 -6.30 5.69
CA THR A 149 -12.26 -7.30 6.76
C THR A 149 -11.06 -6.99 7.65
N PRO A 150 -11.12 -7.37 8.93
CA PRO A 150 -9.97 -7.26 9.83
C PRO A 150 -8.72 -8.00 9.31
N LEU A 151 -8.91 -9.07 8.53
CA LEU A 151 -7.79 -9.82 7.95
C LEU A 151 -7.00 -8.96 6.96
N GLN A 152 -7.66 -8.11 6.18
CA GLN A 152 -6.99 -7.18 5.26
C GLN A 152 -6.10 -6.19 6.02
N ALA A 153 -6.62 -5.61 7.12
CA ALA A 153 -5.84 -4.72 7.98
C ALA A 153 -4.66 -5.43 8.65
N LEU A 154 -4.86 -6.67 9.11
CA LEU A 154 -3.77 -7.48 9.66
C LEU A 154 -2.71 -7.81 8.61
N SER A 155 -3.11 -8.07 7.37
CA SER A 155 -2.19 -8.36 6.28
C SER A 155 -1.34 -7.16 5.93
N THR A 156 -1.92 -5.95 5.80
CA THR A 156 -1.14 -4.74 5.53
C THR A 156 -0.19 -4.37 6.67
N LEU A 157 -0.49 -4.78 7.90
CA LEU A 157 0.38 -4.53 9.05
C LEU A 157 1.50 -5.58 9.22
N ASN A 158 1.25 -6.85 8.89
CA ASN A 158 2.12 -7.95 9.30
C ASN A 158 2.74 -8.75 8.15
N ASP A 159 2.23 -8.62 6.92
CA ASP A 159 2.79 -9.30 5.76
C ASP A 159 4.19 -8.79 5.44
N GLU A 160 5.12 -9.70 5.11
CA GLU A 160 6.50 -9.37 4.77
C GLU A 160 6.59 -8.36 3.64
N THR A 161 5.73 -8.51 2.62
CA THR A 161 5.71 -7.63 1.45
C THR A 161 5.32 -6.20 1.82
N PHE A 162 4.31 -6.03 2.68
CA PHE A 162 3.89 -4.71 3.14
C PHE A 162 4.89 -4.09 4.11
N THR A 163 5.56 -4.89 4.92
CA THR A 163 6.67 -4.43 5.76
C THR A 163 7.82 -3.90 4.89
N GLU A 164 8.19 -4.61 3.84
CA GLU A 164 9.20 -4.17 2.86
C GLU A 164 8.79 -2.86 2.15
N PHE A 165 7.51 -2.69 1.82
CA PHE A 165 7.01 -1.43 1.26
C PHE A 165 7.09 -0.29 2.27
N ALA A 166 6.81 -0.54 3.54
CA ALA A 166 6.93 0.45 4.60
C ALA A 166 8.39 0.86 4.84
N GLU A 167 9.33 -0.08 4.84
CA GLU A 167 10.77 0.20 4.88
C GLU A 167 11.20 1.07 3.68
N GLY A 168 10.75 0.73 2.47
CA GLY A 168 11.02 1.51 1.27
C GLY A 168 10.48 2.94 1.35
N LEU A 169 9.24 3.12 1.85
CA LEU A 169 8.65 4.44 2.06
C LEU A 169 9.43 5.25 3.11
N ALA A 170 9.79 4.64 4.23
CA ALA A 170 10.60 5.26 5.27
C ALA A 170 11.96 5.74 4.73
N ALA A 171 12.69 4.86 4.05
CA ALA A 171 13.98 5.19 3.43
C ALA A 171 13.85 6.33 2.40
N ARG A 172 12.79 6.30 1.58
CA ARG A 172 12.49 7.36 0.61
C ARG A 172 12.26 8.70 1.29
N VAL A 173 11.45 8.75 2.34
CA VAL A 173 11.15 9.97 3.10
C VAL A 173 12.40 10.55 3.75
N ILE A 174 13.19 9.73 4.43
CA ILE A 174 14.44 10.15 5.08
C ILE A 174 15.43 10.72 4.05
N LYS A 175 15.52 10.07 2.88
CA LYS A 175 16.44 10.49 1.81
C LYS A 175 16.01 11.78 1.11
N GLN A 176 14.71 11.95 0.86
CA GLN A 176 14.19 13.07 0.08
C GLN A 176 14.03 14.36 0.91
N VAL A 177 13.88 14.22 2.23
CA VAL A 177 13.79 15.35 3.16
C VAL A 177 14.97 15.26 4.13
N PRO A 178 16.11 15.89 3.79
CA PRO A 178 17.34 15.83 4.58
C PRO A 178 17.21 16.53 5.94
N SER A 179 18.11 16.18 6.87
CA SER A 179 18.02 16.55 8.30
C SER A 179 18.42 18.00 8.62
N ASP A 180 18.92 18.75 7.66
CA ASP A 180 19.41 20.12 7.82
C ASP A 180 18.30 21.18 7.82
N GLN A 181 17.04 20.76 7.62
CA GLN A 181 15.92 21.69 7.63
C GLN A 181 15.36 21.88 9.04
N PRO A 182 14.99 23.11 9.42
CA PRO A 182 14.15 23.34 10.59
C PRO A 182 12.82 22.56 10.38
N ASP A 183 12.26 22.02 11.43
CA ASP A 183 11.00 21.27 11.37
C ASP A 183 10.99 20.03 10.46
N VAL A 184 12.16 19.40 10.29
CA VAL A 184 12.38 18.24 9.39
C VAL A 184 11.33 17.13 9.58
N ASN A 185 10.90 16.85 10.80
CA ASN A 185 9.91 15.80 11.05
C ASN A 185 8.53 16.20 10.54
N GLN A 186 8.17 17.47 10.63
CA GLN A 186 6.92 18.00 10.09
C GLN A 186 6.89 17.85 8.57
N GLU A 187 7.95 18.25 7.88
CA GLU A 187 8.01 18.14 6.42
C GLU A 187 8.09 16.68 5.96
N ARG A 188 8.80 15.81 6.69
CA ARG A 188 8.82 14.37 6.43
C ARG A 188 7.44 13.74 6.57
N VAL A 189 6.69 14.07 7.62
CA VAL A 189 5.31 13.56 7.83
C VAL A 189 4.42 14.04 6.69
N ARG A 190 4.49 15.33 6.31
CA ARG A 190 3.75 15.89 5.20
C ARG A 190 4.09 15.17 3.89
N TYR A 191 5.36 14.94 3.61
CA TYR A 191 5.83 14.26 2.41
C TYR A 191 5.39 12.79 2.37
N ALA A 192 5.55 12.04 3.46
CA ALA A 192 5.08 10.66 3.58
C ALA A 192 3.57 10.54 3.35
N PHE A 193 2.81 11.45 3.94
CA PHE A 193 1.35 11.50 3.79
C PHE A 193 0.95 11.80 2.33
N MET A 194 1.61 12.74 1.67
CA MET A 194 1.40 13.05 0.24
C MET A 194 1.68 11.85 -0.65
N LEU A 195 2.75 11.09 -0.37
CA LEU A 195 3.10 9.89 -1.15
C LEU A 195 2.05 8.78 -1.00
N ALA A 196 1.49 8.62 0.19
CA ALA A 196 0.52 7.56 0.47
C ALA A 196 -0.91 7.96 0.08
N MET A 197 -1.35 9.18 0.43
CA MET A 197 -2.74 9.61 0.31
C MET A 197 -3.02 10.49 -0.92
N GLY A 198 -1.99 11.00 -1.62
CA GLY A 198 -2.15 11.92 -2.74
C GLY A 198 -2.68 13.31 -2.36
N ARG A 199 -2.77 13.63 -1.07
CA ARG A 199 -3.21 14.91 -0.52
C ARG A 199 -2.35 15.32 0.67
N PRO A 200 -2.30 16.61 1.03
CA PRO A 200 -1.66 17.03 2.27
C PRO A 200 -2.44 16.52 3.49
N PRO A 201 -1.76 16.28 4.62
CA PRO A 201 -2.44 15.95 5.87
C PRO A 201 -3.24 17.14 6.41
N ARG A 202 -4.35 16.87 7.06
CA ARG A 202 -5.04 17.86 7.89
C ARG A 202 -4.22 18.16 9.15
N PRO A 203 -4.42 19.31 9.82
CA PRO A 203 -3.64 19.65 11.02
C PRO A 203 -3.69 18.58 12.13
N ASP A 204 -4.85 17.94 12.31
CA ASP A 204 -5.03 16.87 13.30
C ASP A 204 -4.31 15.57 12.88
N GLU A 205 -4.29 15.24 11.60
CA GLU A 205 -3.54 14.09 11.06
C GLU A 205 -2.04 14.32 11.21
N GLN A 206 -1.57 15.51 10.85
CA GLN A 206 -0.18 15.93 11.00
C GLN A 206 0.29 15.77 12.45
N GLN A 207 -0.44 16.37 13.38
CA GLN A 207 -0.11 16.33 14.80
C GLN A 207 -0.08 14.90 15.39
N ARG A 208 -1.03 14.06 15.01
CA ARG A 208 -1.07 12.66 15.44
C ARG A 208 0.14 11.86 14.95
N LEU A 209 0.52 12.04 13.69
CA LEU A 209 1.67 11.35 13.10
C LEU A 209 2.99 11.84 13.69
N GLU A 210 3.15 13.13 13.95
CA GLU A 210 4.32 13.68 14.63
C GLU A 210 4.46 13.15 16.06
N THR A 211 3.35 13.12 16.80
CA THR A 211 3.32 12.56 18.16
C THR A 211 3.65 11.07 18.15
N PHE A 212 3.11 10.32 17.19
CA PHE A 212 3.39 8.91 17.03
C PHE A 212 4.86 8.66 16.68
N LEU A 213 5.42 9.43 15.74
CA LEU A 213 6.83 9.36 15.34
C LEU A 213 7.76 9.60 16.54
N ALA A 214 7.50 10.66 17.31
CA ALA A 214 8.30 11.00 18.49
C ALA A 214 8.29 9.84 19.51
N ARG A 215 7.11 9.32 19.83
CA ARG A 215 6.95 8.18 20.73
C ARG A 215 7.69 6.94 20.23
N GLN A 216 7.52 6.58 18.97
CA GLN A 216 8.20 5.41 18.38
C GLN A 216 9.72 5.58 18.39
N THR A 217 10.21 6.79 18.10
CA THR A 217 11.65 7.09 18.16
C THR A 217 12.21 6.85 19.57
N ASP A 218 11.50 7.29 20.60
CA ASP A 218 11.93 7.11 21.99
C ASP A 218 11.81 5.65 22.45
N ASP A 219 10.77 4.95 22.03
CA ASP A 219 10.59 3.51 22.28
C ASP A 219 11.75 2.70 21.67
N TYR A 220 12.12 2.95 20.41
CA TYR A 220 13.22 2.24 19.74
C TYR A 220 14.61 2.65 20.27
N LYS A 221 14.80 3.87 20.73
CA LYS A 221 16.02 4.26 21.45
C LYS A 221 16.16 3.53 22.79
N SER A 222 15.05 3.39 23.52
CA SER A 222 15.04 2.73 24.82
C SER A 222 15.12 1.19 24.72
N LYS A 223 14.60 0.62 23.61
CA LYS A 223 14.56 -0.83 23.33
C LYS A 223 15.10 -1.13 21.94
N PRO A 224 16.41 -1.07 21.72
CA PRO A 224 17.00 -1.26 20.37
C PRO A 224 16.71 -2.63 19.76
N SER A 225 16.45 -3.67 20.56
CA SER A 225 16.07 -5.00 20.08
C SER A 225 14.78 -4.96 19.23
N LEU A 226 13.83 -4.11 19.58
CA LEU A 226 12.60 -3.97 18.78
C LEU A 226 12.85 -3.32 17.41
N ALA A 227 13.81 -2.38 17.32
CA ALA A 227 14.22 -1.79 16.06
C ALA A 227 14.90 -2.82 15.15
N ILE A 228 15.75 -3.67 15.74
CA ILE A 228 16.39 -4.80 15.01
C ILE A 228 15.33 -5.75 14.50
N GLU A 229 14.40 -6.16 15.35
CA GLU A 229 13.34 -7.09 14.97
C GLU A 229 12.49 -6.54 13.81
N LEU A 230 12.18 -5.25 13.83
CA LEU A 230 11.38 -4.62 12.78
C LEU A 230 12.16 -4.54 11.44
N ILE A 231 13.39 -4.03 11.47
CA ILE A 231 14.15 -3.70 10.23
C ILE A 231 14.89 -4.92 9.67
N TYR A 232 15.35 -5.82 10.51
CA TYR A 232 16.18 -6.97 10.11
C TYR A 232 15.47 -8.33 10.22
N LYS A 233 14.14 -8.33 10.32
CA LYS A 233 13.36 -9.56 10.33
C LYS A 233 13.67 -10.40 9.10
N GLY A 234 14.13 -11.62 9.33
CA GLY A 234 14.46 -12.57 8.26
C GLY A 234 15.93 -12.62 7.83
N GLY A 235 16.87 -12.17 8.68
CA GLY A 235 18.31 -12.46 8.48
C GLY A 235 19.08 -11.44 7.64
N LYS A 236 18.55 -10.25 7.42
CA LYS A 236 19.28 -9.15 6.76
C LYS A 236 20.34 -8.49 7.67
N PHE A 237 20.29 -8.73 8.96
CA PHE A 237 21.27 -8.20 9.90
C PHE A 237 22.38 -9.21 10.12
N ASN A 238 23.63 -8.83 9.78
CA ASN A 238 24.78 -9.63 10.14
C ASN A 238 25.00 -9.53 11.65
N THR A 239 24.65 -10.59 12.37
CA THR A 239 24.84 -10.71 13.81
C THR A 239 26.22 -11.22 14.18
N GLU A 240 27.14 -11.41 13.22
CA GLU A 240 28.53 -11.79 13.50
C GLU A 240 29.16 -10.79 14.47
N GLY A 241 29.56 -11.26 15.64
CA GLY A 241 30.15 -10.46 16.70
C GLY A 241 29.15 -9.85 17.70
N ILE A 242 27.84 -10.01 17.52
CA ILE A 242 26.83 -9.64 18.52
C ILE A 242 26.58 -10.85 19.43
N PRO A 243 26.77 -10.75 20.75
CA PRO A 243 26.41 -11.81 21.69
C PRO A 243 24.92 -12.16 21.60
N GLU A 244 24.55 -13.39 21.89
CA GLU A 244 23.16 -13.89 21.80
C GLU A 244 22.15 -13.08 22.65
N ASN A 245 22.60 -12.49 23.78
CA ASN A 245 21.82 -11.58 24.63
C ASN A 245 22.69 -10.43 25.18
N PRO A 246 23.07 -9.44 24.36
CA PRO A 246 23.89 -8.34 24.83
C PRO A 246 23.08 -7.43 25.75
N PRO A 247 23.69 -6.81 26.78
CA PRO A 247 23.06 -5.74 27.53
C PRO A 247 22.59 -4.62 26.58
N PRO A 248 21.42 -3.99 26.82
CA PRO A 248 20.85 -2.99 25.93
C PRO A 248 21.79 -1.85 25.52
N ALA A 249 22.61 -1.36 26.46
CA ALA A 249 23.59 -0.31 26.19
C ALA A 249 24.70 -0.76 25.24
N LYS A 250 25.15 -2.02 25.35
CA LYS A 250 26.18 -2.59 24.46
C LYS A 250 25.61 -2.85 23.08
N LEU A 251 24.38 -3.33 23.01
CA LEU A 251 23.66 -3.52 21.75
C LEU A 251 23.49 -2.19 21.02
N ALA A 252 23.01 -1.15 21.70
CA ALA A 252 22.83 0.18 21.13
C ALA A 252 24.14 0.79 20.56
N ALA A 253 25.28 0.50 21.20
CA ALA A 253 26.58 0.98 20.72
C ALA A 253 27.10 0.26 19.46
N MET A 254 26.57 -0.94 19.16
CA MET A 254 26.97 -1.76 18.00
C MET A 254 26.05 -1.54 16.78
N LEU A 255 24.91 -0.89 16.96
CA LEU A 255 23.92 -0.65 15.92
C LEU A 255 24.20 0.66 15.15
N PRO A 256 23.73 0.76 13.90
CA PRO A 256 23.72 2.03 13.18
C PRO A 256 23.00 3.11 14.00
N LYS A 257 23.61 4.29 14.09
CA LYS A 257 23.05 5.42 14.88
C LYS A 257 21.65 5.82 14.45
N ASP A 258 21.33 5.62 13.17
CA ASP A 258 20.06 6.00 12.56
C ASP A 258 18.98 4.91 12.67
N LEU A 259 19.33 3.70 13.16
CA LEU A 259 18.40 2.57 13.23
C LEU A 259 17.09 2.88 14.00
N PRO A 260 17.11 3.56 15.19
CA PRO A 260 15.87 3.93 15.86
C PRO A 260 14.98 4.87 15.02
N LEU A 261 15.59 5.78 14.25
CA LEU A 261 14.87 6.69 13.36
C LEU A 261 14.27 5.94 12.18
N GLU A 262 15.03 5.05 11.54
CA GLU A 262 14.55 4.21 10.44
C GLU A 262 13.38 3.32 10.90
N ALA A 263 13.49 2.70 12.07
CA ALA A 263 12.43 1.89 12.65
C ALA A 263 11.17 2.72 12.95
N ALA A 264 11.32 3.93 13.51
CA ALA A 264 10.20 4.82 13.80
C ALA A 264 9.49 5.27 12.51
N TRP A 265 10.24 5.60 11.46
CA TRP A 265 9.67 5.96 10.15
C TRP A 265 9.02 4.75 9.47
N THR A 266 9.57 3.56 9.62
CA THR A 266 8.93 2.32 9.15
C THR A 266 7.61 2.07 9.85
N ALA A 267 7.53 2.32 11.16
CA ALA A 267 6.27 2.24 11.92
C ALA A 267 5.23 3.27 11.41
N VAL A 268 5.65 4.52 11.15
CA VAL A 268 4.77 5.55 10.54
C VAL A 268 4.30 5.12 9.15
N ALA A 269 5.19 4.60 8.33
CA ALA A 269 4.86 4.12 6.99
C ALA A 269 3.85 2.95 7.04
N ARG A 270 3.99 2.01 7.98
CA ARG A 270 3.01 0.93 8.19
C ARG A 270 1.63 1.47 8.54
N VAL A 271 1.55 2.49 9.39
CA VAL A 271 0.27 3.16 9.72
C VAL A 271 -0.34 3.80 8.47
N LEU A 272 0.45 4.49 7.67
CA LEU A 272 -0.03 5.13 6.44
C LEU A 272 -0.52 4.10 5.41
N LEU A 273 0.24 3.03 5.15
CA LEU A 273 -0.14 1.99 4.19
C LEU A 273 -1.32 1.12 4.67
N ASN A 274 -1.68 1.17 5.96
CA ASN A 274 -2.84 0.50 6.52
C ASN A 274 -4.05 1.42 6.71
N ALA A 275 -3.89 2.72 6.45
CA ALA A 275 -4.99 3.67 6.60
C ALA A 275 -6.10 3.40 5.58
N ASP A 276 -7.34 3.60 5.98
CA ASP A 276 -8.49 3.37 5.11
C ASP A 276 -8.45 4.26 3.86
N ASP A 277 -8.01 5.51 3.96
CA ASP A 277 -7.81 6.43 2.82
C ASP A 277 -6.78 5.90 1.80
N PHE A 278 -5.80 5.08 2.23
CA PHE A 278 -4.86 4.43 1.33
C PHE A 278 -5.49 3.26 0.56
N LEU A 279 -6.42 2.55 1.19
CA LEU A 279 -7.03 1.34 0.67
C LEU A 279 -8.35 1.59 -0.08
N THR A 280 -8.87 2.82 -0.04
CA THR A 280 -10.14 3.20 -0.65
C THR A 280 -9.96 4.36 -1.62
N ARG A 281 -10.84 4.42 -2.62
CA ARG A 281 -10.97 5.58 -3.49
C ARG A 281 -12.03 6.52 -2.93
N GLU A 282 -11.65 7.76 -2.68
CA GLU A 282 -12.55 8.87 -2.38
C GLU A 282 -12.94 9.67 -3.62
#